data_f8d94aed8e8df811266cdc2be3ab65a8
#
_entry.id   f8d94aed8e8df811266cdc2be3ab65a8
#
_cell.length_a   1.000
_cell.length_b   1.000
_cell.length_c   1.000
_cell.angle_alpha   90.00
_cell.angle_beta   90.00
_cell.angle_gamma   90.00
#
_symmetry.space_group_name_H-M   'P 1'
#
loop_
_entity.id
_entity.type
_entity.pdbx_description
1 polymer ?
#
loop_
_entity_poly.entity_id
_entity_poly.type
_entity_poly.pdbx_seq_one_letter_code
_entity_poly.pdbx_strand_id
1 'polypeptide(L)'
;FAAEFLVPELLLRQEIRQRKIDDVKIDVNVVVRLARIFLVPYRTMAKRLAEINMISVAQCKDFLTLPEDEVSLIRKRLGIELIERSNKISLDTLIDNALSAYEQGQISRAKLEYLLSFAKTTPEEMGVPDVERQSRPSDDELDSLMEE
;
A
#
# COMPACT_ATOMS: atom_id res chain seq x y z
N PHE A 1 -8.82 12.35 -15.55
CA PHE A 1 -7.60 12.78 -14.85
C PHE A 1 -7.07 11.69 -13.89
N ALA A 2 -7.84 11.25 -12.90
CA ALA A 2 -7.39 10.23 -11.94
C ALA A 2 -7.15 8.86 -12.59
N ALA A 3 -8.00 8.46 -13.54
CA ALA A 3 -7.86 7.17 -14.22
C ALA A 3 -6.60 7.12 -15.12
N GLU A 4 -6.22 8.22 -15.70
CA GLU A 4 -5.00 8.35 -16.51
C GLU A 4 -3.73 8.22 -15.68
N PHE A 5 -3.72 8.77 -14.47
CA PHE A 5 -2.61 8.64 -13.54
C PHE A 5 -2.46 7.20 -13.03
N LEU A 6 -3.58 6.54 -12.69
CA LEU A 6 -3.58 5.17 -12.16
C LEU A 6 -3.32 4.12 -13.25
N VAL A 7 -3.79 4.39 -14.49
CA VAL A 7 -3.69 3.48 -15.62
C VAL A 7 -3.21 4.27 -16.85
N PRO A 8 -1.89 4.57 -16.95
CA PRO A 8 -1.32 5.26 -18.08
C PRO A 8 -1.56 4.48 -19.39
N GLU A 9 -2.01 5.18 -20.43
CA GLU A 9 -2.35 4.54 -21.70
C GLU A 9 -1.18 3.74 -22.30
N LEU A 10 0.03 4.30 -22.23
CA LEU A 10 1.21 3.64 -22.77
C LEU A 10 1.46 2.28 -22.12
N LEU A 11 1.39 2.21 -20.77
CA LEU A 11 1.58 0.99 -20.03
C LEU A 11 0.46 -0.02 -20.27
N LEU A 12 -0.78 0.45 -20.38
CA LEU A 12 -1.92 -0.40 -20.66
C LEU A 12 -1.82 -1.03 -22.05
N ARG A 13 -1.45 -0.25 -23.07
CA ARG A 13 -1.21 -0.76 -24.44
C ARG A 13 -0.02 -1.72 -24.49
N GLN A 14 1.03 -1.45 -23.75
CA GLN A 14 2.18 -2.36 -23.65
C GLN A 14 1.79 -3.70 -23.02
N GLU A 15 1.04 -3.69 -21.92
CA GLU A 15 0.57 -4.90 -21.24
C GLU A 15 -0.35 -5.75 -22.13
N ILE A 16 -1.25 -5.09 -22.87
CA ILE A 16 -2.14 -5.74 -23.83
C ILE A 16 -1.33 -6.45 -24.94
N ARG A 17 -0.33 -5.76 -25.51
CA ARG A 17 0.55 -6.35 -26.55
C ARG A 17 1.37 -7.52 -26.03
N GLN A 18 2.00 -7.36 -24.85
CA GLN A 18 2.83 -8.43 -24.25
C GLN A 18 2.04 -9.71 -24.02
N ARG A 19 0.76 -9.58 -23.70
CA ARG A 19 -0.14 -10.73 -23.45
C ARG A 19 -0.86 -11.22 -24.70
N LYS A 20 -0.57 -10.66 -25.87
CA LYS A 20 -1.23 -10.99 -27.13
C LYS A 20 -2.76 -10.87 -27.08
N ILE A 21 -3.24 -9.91 -26.29
CA ILE A 21 -4.67 -9.65 -26.15
C ILE A 21 -5.21 -8.90 -27.39
N ASP A 22 -4.34 -8.26 -28.17
CA ASP A 22 -4.71 -7.56 -29.40
C ASP A 22 -5.41 -8.46 -30.42
N ASP A 23 -5.14 -9.77 -30.42
CA ASP A 23 -5.76 -10.77 -31.28
C ASP A 23 -7.04 -11.36 -30.67
N VAL A 24 -7.37 -11.02 -29.45
CA VAL A 24 -8.51 -11.55 -28.70
C VAL A 24 -9.47 -10.41 -28.37
N LYS A 25 -10.76 -10.64 -28.66
CA LYS A 25 -11.80 -9.70 -28.26
C LYS A 25 -11.72 -9.45 -26.74
N ILE A 26 -11.60 -8.17 -26.34
CA ILE A 26 -11.58 -7.79 -24.92
C ILE A 26 -12.93 -8.18 -24.30
N ASP A 27 -12.91 -9.21 -23.49
CA ASP A 27 -14.05 -9.70 -22.73
C ASP A 27 -13.94 -9.30 -21.23
N VAL A 28 -14.91 -9.70 -20.43
CA VAL A 28 -14.96 -9.43 -19.00
C VAL A 28 -13.75 -10.02 -18.27
N ASN A 29 -13.27 -11.21 -18.67
CA ASN A 29 -12.13 -11.87 -18.06
C ASN A 29 -10.85 -11.04 -18.25
N VAL A 30 -10.67 -10.49 -19.46
CA VAL A 30 -9.54 -9.60 -19.77
C VAL A 30 -9.60 -8.33 -18.92
N VAL A 31 -10.76 -7.70 -18.82
CA VAL A 31 -10.95 -6.49 -17.98
C VAL A 31 -10.63 -6.78 -16.51
N VAL A 32 -11.09 -7.91 -15.97
CA VAL A 32 -10.80 -8.34 -14.58
C VAL A 32 -9.30 -8.57 -14.38
N ARG A 33 -8.61 -9.22 -15.32
CA ARG A 33 -7.14 -9.43 -15.25
C ARG A 33 -6.38 -8.11 -15.30
N LEU A 34 -6.72 -7.22 -16.23
CA LEU A 34 -6.09 -5.89 -16.32
C LEU A 34 -6.34 -5.06 -15.07
N ALA A 35 -7.56 -5.07 -14.54
CA ALA A 35 -7.89 -4.40 -13.28
C ALA A 35 -7.00 -4.88 -12.13
N ARG A 36 -6.68 -6.18 -12.08
CA ARG A 36 -5.77 -6.76 -11.09
C ARG A 36 -4.32 -6.31 -11.28
N ILE A 37 -3.84 -6.28 -12.53
CA ILE A 37 -2.47 -5.87 -12.84
C ILE A 37 -2.22 -4.42 -12.42
N PHE A 38 -3.17 -3.54 -12.75
CA PHE A 38 -3.07 -2.11 -12.43
C PHE A 38 -3.60 -1.76 -11.02
N LEU A 39 -4.03 -2.76 -10.24
CA LEU A 39 -4.56 -2.57 -8.88
C LEU A 39 -5.71 -1.56 -8.80
N VAL A 40 -6.54 -1.51 -9.82
CA VAL A 40 -7.70 -0.62 -9.89
C VAL A 40 -9.02 -1.40 -9.82
N PRO A 41 -10.13 -0.77 -9.40
CA PRO A 41 -11.44 -1.38 -9.46
C PRO A 41 -11.81 -1.78 -10.91
N TYR A 42 -12.53 -2.90 -11.06
CA TYR A 42 -13.02 -3.39 -12.35
C TYR A 42 -13.73 -2.31 -13.18
N ARG A 43 -14.64 -1.55 -12.55
CA ARG A 43 -15.38 -0.47 -13.20
C ARG A 43 -14.48 0.66 -13.70
N THR A 44 -13.40 0.95 -12.98
CA THR A 44 -12.40 1.96 -13.39
C THR A 44 -11.65 1.49 -14.63
N MET A 45 -11.25 0.21 -14.66
CA MET A 45 -10.58 -0.37 -15.83
C MET A 45 -11.48 -0.37 -17.06
N ALA A 46 -12.75 -0.78 -16.92
CA ALA A 46 -13.71 -0.77 -18.03
C ALA A 46 -13.89 0.63 -18.63
N LYS A 47 -14.04 1.66 -17.78
CA LYS A 47 -14.12 3.06 -18.24
C LYS A 47 -12.83 3.50 -18.93
N ARG A 48 -11.67 3.16 -18.38
CA ARG A 48 -10.38 3.53 -18.97
C ARG A 48 -10.17 2.93 -20.36
N LEU A 49 -10.53 1.65 -20.54
CA LEU A 49 -10.48 1.00 -21.85
C LEU A 49 -11.38 1.68 -22.89
N ALA A 50 -12.55 2.18 -22.49
CA ALA A 50 -13.43 2.95 -23.37
C ALA A 50 -12.85 4.33 -23.69
N GLU A 51 -12.26 5.04 -22.71
CA GLU A 51 -11.61 6.35 -22.91
C GLU A 51 -10.49 6.29 -23.95
N ILE A 52 -9.69 5.22 -23.96
CA ILE A 52 -8.60 5.02 -24.93
C ILE A 52 -9.04 4.29 -26.20
N ASN A 53 -10.36 4.15 -26.41
CA ASN A 53 -10.97 3.50 -27.58
C ASN A 53 -10.57 2.04 -27.82
N MET A 54 -10.23 1.29 -26.76
CA MET A 54 -9.95 -0.14 -26.84
C MET A 54 -11.22 -0.99 -26.81
N ILE A 55 -12.31 -0.46 -26.25
CA ILE A 55 -13.66 -1.04 -26.28
C ILE A 55 -14.67 0.03 -26.68
N SER A 56 -15.80 -0.38 -27.22
CA SER A 56 -16.88 0.54 -27.56
C SER A 56 -17.61 1.02 -26.29
N VAL A 57 -18.29 2.16 -26.41
CA VAL A 57 -19.15 2.68 -25.32
C VAL A 57 -20.26 1.69 -24.96
N ALA A 58 -20.80 0.96 -25.94
CA ALA A 58 -21.80 -0.07 -25.70
C ALA A 58 -21.24 -1.22 -24.87
N GLN A 59 -20.07 -1.76 -25.24
CA GLN A 59 -19.37 -2.79 -24.43
C GLN A 59 -19.04 -2.30 -23.02
N CYS A 60 -18.61 -1.05 -22.87
CA CYS A 60 -18.35 -0.49 -21.55
C CYS A 60 -19.64 -0.48 -20.70
N LYS A 61 -20.76 -0.08 -21.25
CA LYS A 61 -22.06 -0.13 -20.56
C LYS A 61 -22.40 -1.56 -20.13
N ASP A 62 -22.26 -2.53 -21.03
CA ASP A 62 -22.52 -3.94 -20.73
C ASP A 62 -21.64 -4.43 -19.56
N PHE A 63 -20.35 -4.07 -19.55
CA PHE A 63 -19.46 -4.40 -18.44
C PHE A 63 -19.84 -3.72 -17.12
N LEU A 64 -20.33 -2.48 -17.17
CA LEU A 64 -20.75 -1.74 -15.98
C LEU A 64 -22.07 -2.23 -15.38
N THR A 65 -22.91 -2.91 -16.17
CA THR A 65 -24.18 -3.50 -15.69
C THR A 65 -23.99 -4.81 -14.97
N LEU A 66 -22.79 -5.45 -15.06
CA LEU A 66 -22.51 -6.69 -14.37
C LEU A 66 -22.58 -6.50 -12.84
N PRO A 67 -23.32 -7.36 -12.13
CA PRO A 67 -23.36 -7.37 -10.69
C PRO A 67 -21.98 -7.68 -10.09
N GLU A 68 -21.68 -7.13 -8.93
CA GLU A 68 -20.39 -7.36 -8.26
C GLU A 68 -20.17 -8.84 -7.91
N ASP A 69 -21.25 -9.57 -7.64
CA ASP A 69 -21.21 -11.01 -7.36
C ASP A 69 -20.69 -11.81 -8.55
N GLU A 70 -21.13 -11.46 -9.78
CA GLU A 70 -20.62 -12.09 -11.00
C GLU A 70 -19.16 -11.77 -11.24
N VAL A 71 -18.76 -10.52 -11.04
CA VAL A 71 -17.35 -10.12 -11.13
C VAL A 71 -16.49 -10.86 -10.09
N SER A 72 -17.00 -11.05 -8.87
CA SER A 72 -16.37 -11.84 -7.83
C SER A 72 -16.20 -13.31 -8.20
N LEU A 73 -17.22 -13.92 -8.81
CA LEU A 73 -17.15 -15.30 -9.32
C LEU A 73 -16.09 -15.43 -10.42
N ILE A 74 -16.02 -14.46 -11.32
CA ILE A 74 -15.01 -14.44 -12.38
C ILE A 74 -13.61 -14.33 -11.77
N ARG A 75 -13.39 -13.47 -10.76
CA ARG A 75 -12.11 -13.36 -10.04
C ARG A 75 -11.70 -14.70 -9.44
N LYS A 76 -12.61 -15.37 -8.72
CA LYS A 76 -12.35 -16.70 -8.13
C LYS A 76 -12.00 -17.73 -9.20
N ARG A 77 -12.74 -17.76 -10.31
CA ARG A 77 -12.48 -18.68 -11.43
C ARG A 77 -11.11 -18.44 -12.08
N LEU A 78 -10.67 -17.18 -12.14
CA LEU A 78 -9.37 -16.81 -12.69
C LEU A 78 -8.22 -16.99 -11.68
N GLY A 79 -8.49 -17.46 -10.45
CA GLY A 79 -7.49 -17.56 -9.38
C GLY A 79 -6.96 -16.20 -8.93
N ILE A 80 -7.72 -15.13 -9.17
CA ILE A 80 -7.37 -13.78 -8.76
C ILE A 80 -7.89 -13.59 -7.35
N GLU A 81 -7.04 -13.77 -6.36
CA GLU A 81 -7.36 -13.42 -4.99
C GLU A 81 -7.66 -11.92 -4.90
N LEU A 82 -8.76 -11.58 -4.23
CA LEU A 82 -8.94 -10.23 -3.76
C LEU A 82 -7.73 -9.94 -2.87
N ILE A 83 -6.95 -8.91 -3.24
CA ILE A 83 -6.16 -8.26 -2.22
C ILE A 83 -7.23 -7.67 -1.29
N GLU A 84 -7.54 -8.38 -0.21
CA GLU A 84 -8.20 -7.74 0.89
C GLU A 84 -7.35 -6.50 1.16
N ARG A 85 -7.92 -5.33 0.91
CA ARG A 85 -7.37 -4.12 1.48
C ARG A 85 -7.49 -4.36 2.97
N SER A 86 -6.47 -4.98 3.53
CA SER A 86 -6.28 -4.94 4.95
C SER A 86 -6.29 -3.45 5.27
N ASN A 87 -7.38 -2.97 5.88
CA ASN A 87 -7.41 -1.67 6.55
C ASN A 87 -6.48 -1.67 7.77
N LYS A 88 -5.86 -2.80 8.05
CA LYS A 88 -4.64 -2.86 8.82
C LYS A 88 -3.55 -2.23 7.94
N ILE A 89 -3.34 -0.94 8.11
CA ILE A 89 -2.00 -0.39 7.97
C ILE A 89 -1.14 -1.38 8.72
N SER A 90 -0.23 -2.05 8.04
CA SER A 90 0.69 -2.95 8.73
C SER A 90 1.56 -2.04 9.59
N LEU A 91 1.13 -1.85 10.83
CA LEU A 91 1.87 -1.10 11.83
C LEU A 91 3.23 -1.76 12.07
N ASP A 92 3.34 -3.06 11.78
CA ASP A 92 4.59 -3.81 11.86
C ASP A 92 5.68 -3.19 10.99
N THR A 93 5.38 -2.89 9.72
CA THR A 93 6.36 -2.22 8.83
C THR A 93 6.72 -0.81 9.31
N LEU A 94 5.76 -0.08 9.89
CA LEU A 94 6.04 1.23 10.48
C LEU A 94 6.97 1.10 11.70
N ILE A 95 6.71 0.14 12.57
CA ILE A 95 7.53 -0.15 13.75
C ILE A 95 8.94 -0.52 13.34
N ASP A 96 9.11 -1.49 12.43
CA ASP A 96 10.40 -1.95 11.94
C ASP A 96 11.22 -0.81 11.32
N ASN A 97 10.60 0.00 10.48
CA ASN A 97 11.24 1.16 9.86
C ASN A 97 11.62 2.23 10.89
N ALA A 98 10.76 2.48 11.88
CA ALA A 98 11.03 3.46 12.93
C ALA A 98 12.19 3.02 13.83
N LEU A 99 12.23 1.75 14.22
CA LEU A 99 13.34 1.17 15.00
C LEU A 99 14.66 1.23 14.22
N SER A 100 14.66 0.80 12.96
CA SER A 100 15.85 0.86 12.09
C SER A 100 16.37 2.29 11.91
N ALA A 101 15.47 3.26 11.72
CA ALA A 101 15.83 4.67 11.57
C ALA A 101 16.42 5.25 12.89
N TYR A 102 15.91 4.81 14.02
CA TYR A 102 16.45 5.20 15.33
C TYR A 102 17.84 4.59 15.57
N GLU A 103 18.03 3.29 15.32
CA GLU A 103 19.33 2.61 15.43
C GLU A 103 20.40 3.23 14.53
N GLN A 104 20.00 3.72 13.35
CA GLN A 104 20.88 4.43 12.43
C GLN A 104 21.09 5.91 12.78
N GLY A 105 20.51 6.41 13.88
CA GLY A 105 20.62 7.80 14.30
C GLY A 105 19.89 8.80 13.39
N GLN A 106 18.98 8.34 12.53
CA GLN A 106 18.25 9.19 11.60
C GLN A 106 17.08 9.93 12.25
N ILE A 107 16.55 9.39 13.35
CA ILE A 107 15.47 10.00 14.13
C ILE A 107 15.84 10.03 15.62
N SER A 108 15.30 11.02 16.32
CA SER A 108 15.45 11.14 17.77
C SER A 108 14.54 10.17 18.53
N ARG A 109 14.85 9.91 19.82
CA ARG A 109 13.99 9.11 20.70
C ARG A 109 12.56 9.66 20.77
N ALA A 110 12.38 10.95 20.92
CA ALA A 110 11.06 11.59 20.94
C ALA A 110 10.27 11.33 19.65
N LYS A 111 10.94 11.28 18.49
CA LYS A 111 10.32 10.94 17.22
C LYS A 111 9.96 9.45 17.16
N LEU A 112 10.79 8.57 17.70
CA LEU A 112 10.50 7.13 17.81
C LEU A 112 9.26 6.91 18.68
N GLU A 113 9.18 7.51 19.87
CA GLU A 113 8.03 7.44 20.77
C GLU A 113 6.75 7.90 20.09
N TYR A 114 6.81 9.02 19.35
CA TYR A 114 5.68 9.52 18.58
C TYR A 114 5.22 8.51 17.52
N LEU A 115 6.12 7.87 16.79
CA LEU A 115 5.79 6.88 15.77
C LEU A 115 5.20 5.60 16.38
N LEU A 116 5.79 5.12 17.49
CA LEU A 116 5.33 3.93 18.20
C LEU A 116 3.95 4.15 18.87
N SER A 117 3.61 5.38 19.23
CA SER A 117 2.30 5.71 19.82
C SER A 117 1.12 5.35 18.90
N PHE A 118 1.30 5.37 17.58
CA PHE A 118 0.28 4.91 16.62
C PHE A 118 0.01 3.40 16.72
N ALA A 119 1.03 2.64 17.14
CA ALA A 119 0.93 1.21 17.38
C ALA A 119 0.54 0.88 18.82
N LYS A 120 0.34 1.90 19.67
CA LYS A 120 0.06 1.77 21.12
C LYS A 120 1.13 0.97 21.85
N THR A 121 2.38 1.14 21.45
CA THR A 121 3.55 0.52 22.08
C THR A 121 4.59 1.57 22.44
N THR A 122 5.55 1.21 23.29
CA THR A 122 6.62 2.09 23.75
C THR A 122 8.00 1.57 23.30
N PRO A 123 9.04 2.42 23.26
CA PRO A 123 10.38 1.99 22.94
C PRO A 123 10.90 0.88 23.88
N GLU A 124 10.56 0.95 25.17
CA GLU A 124 10.95 -0.02 26.17
C GLU A 124 10.35 -1.40 25.91
N GLU A 125 9.08 -1.46 25.52
CA GLU A 125 8.40 -2.71 25.11
C GLU A 125 9.03 -3.33 23.88
N MET A 126 9.64 -2.50 23.02
CA MET A 126 10.36 -2.92 21.81
C MET A 126 11.86 -3.19 22.08
N GLY A 127 12.30 -3.18 23.35
CA GLY A 127 13.67 -3.51 23.74
C GLY A 127 14.67 -2.35 23.56
N VAL A 128 14.20 -1.12 23.33
CA VAL A 128 15.06 0.07 23.23
C VAL A 128 15.24 0.64 24.65
N PRO A 129 16.45 0.56 25.24
CA PRO A 129 16.67 1.04 26.61
C PRO A 129 16.54 2.56 26.72
N ASP A 130 16.12 3.02 27.89
CA ASP A 130 16.08 4.45 28.22
C ASP A 130 17.49 4.94 28.59
N VAL A 131 18.24 5.40 27.61
CA VAL A 131 19.63 5.85 27.79
C VAL A 131 19.70 7.20 28.53
N GLU A 132 18.62 8.00 28.51
CA GLU A 132 18.60 9.31 29.18
C GLU A 132 18.54 9.18 30.71
N ARG A 133 18.04 8.06 31.25
CA ARG A 133 18.08 7.82 32.71
C ARG A 133 19.45 7.39 33.23
N GLN A 134 20.31 6.87 32.34
CA GLN A 134 21.67 6.40 32.75
C GLN A 134 22.74 7.50 32.70
N SER A 135 22.44 8.65 32.09
CA SER A 135 23.41 9.75 31.92
C SER A 135 23.17 10.96 32.82
N ARG A 136 22.16 10.93 33.67
CA ARG A 136 22.05 11.92 34.73
C ARG A 136 22.89 11.43 35.93
N PRO A 137 23.98 12.15 36.27
CA PRO A 137 24.66 11.87 37.53
C PRO A 137 23.64 11.97 38.66
N SER A 138 23.68 11.06 39.60
CA SER A 138 22.86 11.12 40.81
C SER A 138 23.14 12.41 41.56
N ASP A 139 22.15 12.93 42.30
CA ASP A 139 22.34 14.15 43.12
C ASP A 139 23.54 13.98 44.06
N ASP A 140 23.83 12.76 44.55
CA ASP A 140 25.00 12.42 45.35
C ASP A 140 26.35 12.55 44.59
N GLU A 141 26.38 12.29 43.29
CA GLU A 141 27.57 12.49 42.45
C GLU A 141 27.79 13.97 42.10
N LEU A 142 26.73 14.76 42.01
CA LEU A 142 26.82 16.21 41.83
C LEU A 142 27.33 16.91 43.08
N ASP A 143 26.90 16.48 44.28
CA ASP A 143 27.36 17.04 45.57
C ASP A 143 28.86 16.76 45.81
N SER A 144 29.32 15.57 45.39
CA SER A 144 30.76 15.22 45.54
C SER A 144 31.69 16.02 44.62
N LEU A 145 31.17 16.50 43.46
CA LEU A 145 31.93 17.36 42.53
C LEU A 145 31.96 18.85 42.96
N MET A 146 31.13 19.25 43.90
CA MET A 146 31.09 20.63 44.42
C MET A 146 31.92 20.82 45.71
N GLU A 147 32.48 19.76 46.30
CA GLU A 147 33.31 19.81 47.49
C GLU A 147 34.84 19.83 47.20
N GLU A 148 35.29 19.82 45.93
CA GLU A 148 36.67 20.06 45.52
C GLU A 148 36.89 21.52 45.08
#